data_7a07f495ef0a3fcd1a07066db0cfbb58
#
_entry.id   7a07f495ef0a3fcd1a07066db0cfbb58
#
_cell.length_a   1.000
_cell.length_b   1.000
_cell.length_c   1.000
_cell.angle_alpha   90.00
_cell.angle_beta   90.00
_cell.angle_gamma   90.00
#
_symmetry.space_group_name_H-M   'P 1'
#
loop_
_entity.id
_entity.type
_entity.pdbx_description
1 polymer ?
#
loop_
_entity_poly.entity_id
_entity_poly.type
_entity_poly.pdbx_seq_one_letter_code
_entity_poly.pdbx_strand_id
1 'polypeptide(L)' 'MNQYIIDYHIADVGKAWGIFREGVQIAVRSDAGDAIAFANFFADRETRIAAHTVRVSADRHLHRTLSELRHAA' A
#
# COMPACT_ATOMS: atom_id res chain seq x y z
N MET A 1 -25.29 5.97 -5.90
CA MET A 1 -24.12 6.81 -6.11
C MET A 1 -22.85 6.00 -5.94
N ASN A 2 -22.01 5.95 -6.95
CA ASN A 2 -20.83 5.09 -6.92
C ASN A 2 -19.68 5.81 -6.25
N GLN A 3 -19.20 5.23 -5.17
CA GLN A 3 -18.01 5.70 -4.53
C GLN A 3 -16.81 5.04 -5.20
N TYR A 4 -15.95 5.85 -5.78
CA TYR A 4 -14.76 5.31 -6.41
C TYR A 4 -13.69 5.08 -5.35
N ILE A 5 -13.21 3.85 -5.27
CA ILE A 5 -12.17 3.47 -4.31
C ILE A 5 -10.89 3.18 -5.09
N ILE A 6 -9.84 3.92 -4.74
CA ILE A 6 -8.51 3.69 -5.29
C ILE A 6 -7.78 2.73 -4.35
N ASP A 7 -7.27 1.65 -4.89
CA ASP A 7 -6.56 0.65 -4.08
C ASP A 7 -5.06 0.69 -4.35
N TYR A 8 -4.29 0.85 -3.29
CA TYR A 8 -2.84 0.65 -3.30
C TYR A 8 -2.58 -0.70 -2.66
N HIS A 9 -2.01 -1.63 -3.41
CA HIS A 9 -1.75 -2.97 -2.93
C HIS A 9 -0.26 -3.25 -2.88
N ILE A 10 0.20 -3.81 -1.77
CA ILE A 10 1.60 -4.18 -1.59
C ILE A 10 1.70 -5.69 -1.70
N ALA A 11 2.48 -6.17 -2.64
CA ALA A 11 2.59 -7.59 -2.95
C ALA A 11 4.04 -8.05 -2.97
N ASP A 12 4.23 -9.30 -2.57
CA ASP A 12 5.51 -9.97 -2.71
C ASP A 12 5.72 -10.29 -4.20
N VAL A 13 6.76 -9.75 -4.79
CA VAL A 13 7.08 -9.97 -6.20
C VAL A 13 8.39 -10.75 -6.36
N GLY A 14 8.70 -11.61 -5.38
CA GLY A 14 9.90 -12.43 -5.38
C GLY A 14 10.84 -11.96 -4.27
N LYS A 15 11.93 -11.31 -4.63
CA LYS A 15 12.90 -10.83 -3.64
C LYS A 15 12.65 -9.37 -3.24
N ALA A 16 11.46 -8.86 -3.55
CA ALA A 16 11.13 -7.46 -3.33
C ALA A 16 9.64 -7.31 -3.09
N TRP A 17 9.22 -6.09 -2.79
CA TRP A 17 7.83 -5.74 -2.52
C TRP A 17 7.36 -4.76 -3.57
N GLY A 18 6.38 -5.16 -4.36
CA GLY A 18 5.79 -4.31 -5.38
C GLY A 18 4.66 -3.48 -4.82
N ILE A 19 4.56 -2.24 -5.23
CA ILE A 19 3.44 -1.37 -4.89
C ILE A 19 2.60 -1.20 -6.16
N PHE A 20 1.33 -1.56 -6.07
CA PHE A 20 0.41 -1.53 -7.19
C PHE A 20 -0.71 -0.55 -6.91
N ARG A 21 -0.94 0.38 -7.83
CA ARG A 21 -2.08 1.28 -7.75
C ARG A 21 -3.07 0.85 -8.82
N GLU A 22 -4.27 0.45 -8.40
CA GLU A 22 -5.33 -0.02 -9.29
C GLU A 22 -4.84 -1.12 -10.23
N GLY A 23 -4.03 -2.03 -9.69
CA GLY A 23 -3.52 -3.17 -10.45
C GLY A 23 -2.27 -2.89 -11.27
N VAL A 24 -1.80 -1.65 -11.31
CA VAL A 24 -0.61 -1.26 -12.08
C VAL A 24 0.56 -1.06 -11.13
N GLN A 25 1.65 -1.75 -11.38
CA GLN A 25 2.84 -1.62 -10.54
C GLN A 25 3.48 -0.25 -10.75
N ILE A 26 3.61 0.50 -9.67
CA ILE A 26 4.16 1.85 -9.71
C ILE A 26 5.52 1.96 -9.04
N ALA A 27 5.89 0.98 -8.23
CA ALA A 27 7.19 1.00 -7.55
C ALA A 27 7.55 -0.38 -7.04
N VAL A 28 8.82 -0.54 -6.71
CA VAL A 28 9.36 -1.74 -6.07
C VAL A 28 10.29 -1.28 -4.96
N ARG A 29 10.23 -1.97 -3.82
CA ARG A 29 11.14 -1.71 -2.71
C ARG A 29 11.69 -3.04 -2.21
N SER A 30 12.93 -3.05 -1.76
CA SER A 30 13.56 -4.27 -1.27
C SER A 30 13.14 -4.60 0.17
N ASP A 31 12.60 -3.63 0.87
CA ASP A 31 12.20 -3.79 2.27
C ASP A 31 10.70 -3.54 2.42
N ALA A 32 10.04 -4.42 3.20
CA ALA A 32 8.60 -4.31 3.42
C ALA A 32 8.21 -2.99 4.09
N GLY A 33 9.01 -2.54 5.06
CA GLY A 33 8.76 -1.27 5.74
C GLY A 33 8.79 -0.09 4.78
N ASP A 34 9.75 -0.09 3.85
CA ASP A 34 9.87 0.96 2.83
C ASP A 34 8.68 0.93 1.88
N ALA A 35 8.25 -0.28 1.50
CA ALA A 35 7.09 -0.43 0.61
C ALA A 35 5.82 0.11 1.27
N ILE A 36 5.63 -0.19 2.55
CA ILE A 36 4.50 0.30 3.33
C ILE A 36 4.53 1.82 3.41
N ALA A 37 5.69 2.38 3.73
CA ALA A 37 5.85 3.83 3.84
C ALA A 37 5.56 4.51 2.51
N PHE A 38 6.04 3.93 1.41
CA PHE A 38 5.77 4.44 0.07
C PHE A 38 4.28 4.46 -0.23
N ALA A 39 3.61 3.33 -0.01
CA ALA A 39 2.18 3.21 -0.29
C ALA A 39 1.37 4.20 0.55
N ASN A 40 1.68 4.30 1.82
CA ASN A 40 0.98 5.21 2.72
C ASN A 40 1.19 6.67 2.34
N PHE A 41 2.40 7.02 1.95
CA PHE A 41 2.71 8.38 1.53
C PHE A 41 1.86 8.79 0.32
N PHE A 42 1.82 7.95 -0.70
CA PHE A 42 1.09 8.28 -1.92
C PHE A 42 -0.42 8.18 -1.73
N ALA A 43 -0.88 7.21 -0.93
CA ALA A 43 -2.30 7.10 -0.61
C ALA A 43 -2.79 8.34 0.14
N ASP A 44 -2.02 8.80 1.11
CA ASP A 44 -2.34 9.99 1.87
C ASP A 44 -2.37 11.23 0.98
N ARG A 45 -1.38 11.36 0.12
CA ARG A 45 -1.32 12.46 -0.84
C ARG A 45 -2.54 12.47 -1.76
N GLU A 46 -2.90 11.29 -2.28
CA GLU A 46 -4.04 11.17 -3.18
C GLU A 46 -5.34 11.52 -2.48
N THR A 47 -5.48 11.13 -1.23
CA THR A 47 -6.66 11.48 -0.43
C THR A 47 -6.81 12.99 -0.29
N ARG A 48 -5.70 13.71 -0.20
CA ARG A 48 -5.74 15.17 -0.04
C ARG A 48 -6.07 15.92 -1.32
N ILE A 49 -5.64 15.39 -2.47
CA ILE A 49 -5.77 16.13 -3.74
C ILE A 49 -6.94 15.66 -4.58
N ALA A 50 -7.59 14.59 -4.19
CA ALA A 50 -8.70 14.01 -4.94
C ALA A 50 -9.83 13.62 -4.00
N ALA A 51 -11.05 13.67 -4.51
CA ALA A 51 -12.23 13.31 -3.72
C ALA A 51 -12.53 11.82 -3.79
N HIS A 52 -11.49 11.00 -3.67
CA HIS A 52 -11.63 9.54 -3.68
C HIS A 52 -11.44 8.98 -2.29
N THR A 53 -12.04 7.83 -2.05
CA THR A 53 -11.64 6.98 -0.94
C THR A 53 -10.42 6.19 -1.39
N VAL A 54 -9.36 6.24 -0.60
CA VAL A 54 -8.12 5.52 -0.92
C VAL A 54 -7.89 4.45 0.14
N ARG A 55 -7.58 3.25 -0.31
CA ARG A 55 -7.35 2.11 0.56
C ARG A 55 -5.96 1.56 0.30
N VAL A 56 -5.27 1.15 1.37
CA VAL A 56 -4.01 0.44 1.27
C VAL A 56 -4.24 -0.98 1.74
N SER A 57 -3.92 -1.94 0.90
CA SER A 57 -4.06 -3.35 1.22
C SER A 57 -2.73 -4.07 0.98
N ALA A 58 -2.64 -5.31 1.42
CA ALA A 58 -1.41 -6.06 1.29
C ALA A 58 -1.71 -7.55 1.24
N ASP A 59 -0.74 -8.31 0.71
CA ASP A 59 -0.81 -9.76 0.74
C ASP A 59 -0.91 -10.24 2.19
N ARG A 60 -1.53 -11.41 2.37
CA ARG A 60 -1.87 -11.91 3.71
C ARG A 60 -0.70 -11.91 4.68
N HIS A 61 0.46 -12.37 4.23
CA HIS A 61 1.62 -12.45 5.12
C HIS A 61 2.18 -11.07 5.47
N LEU A 62 1.97 -10.09 4.61
CA LEU A 62 2.39 -8.71 4.90
C LEU A 62 1.43 -8.03 5.86
N HIS A 63 0.16 -8.39 5.86
CA HIS A 63 -0.78 -7.91 6.87
C HIS A 63 -0.30 -8.23 8.27
N ARG A 64 0.25 -9.43 8.45
CA ARG A 64 0.81 -9.83 9.72
C ARG A 64 1.98 -8.94 10.11
N THR A 65 2.87 -8.66 9.16
CA THR A 65 4.00 -7.75 9.38
C THR A 65 3.53 -6.35 9.74
N LEU A 66 2.51 -5.85 9.06
CA LEU A 66 1.92 -4.54 9.38
C LEU A 66 1.41 -4.51 10.81
N SER A 67 0.70 -5.55 11.21
CA SER A 67 0.17 -5.67 12.56
C SER A 67 1.30 -5.66 13.60
N GLU A 68 2.35 -6.41 13.34
CA GLU A 68 3.52 -6.46 14.21
C GLU A 68 4.19 -5.10 14.35
N LEU A 69 4.34 -4.37 13.26
CA LEU A 69 4.94 -3.05 13.27
C LEU A 69 4.12 -2.06 14.10
N ARG A 70 2.80 -2.16 14.04
CA ARG A 70 1.93 -1.30 14.85
C ARG A 70 2.07 -1.59 16.33
N HIS A 71 2.31 -2.84 16.69
CA HIS A 71 2.43 -3.24 18.08
C HIS A 71 3.83 -3.03 18.65
N ALA A 72 4.81 -2.85 17.78
CA ALA A 72 6.20 -2.68 18.20
C ALA A 72 6.55 -1.24 18.60
N ALA A 73 5.66 -0.34 18.43
CA ALA A 73 5.90 1.08 18.73
C ALA A 73 5.88 1.37 20.24
#